data_e02b64d40d158ff8eb176c81013753de
#
_entry.id   e02b64d40d158ff8eb176c81013753de
#
_cell.length_a   1.000
_cell.length_b   1.000
_cell.length_c   1.000
_cell.angle_alpha   90.00
_cell.angle_beta   90.00
_cell.angle_gamma   90.00
#
_symmetry.space_group_name_H-M   'P 1'
#
loop_
_entity.id
_entity.type
_entity.pdbx_description
1 polymer ?
#
loop_
_entity_poly.entity_id
_entity_poly.type
_entity_poly.pdbx_seq_one_letter_code
_entity_poly.pdbx_strand_id
1 'polypeptide(L)'
;RCDIGLSSRNLKDEEKAKGLNETILAYDGIAVIVNPENTVSDLSIENIAKIYKGEITNWKEVGGENEKIIAFQRPERSGSQSMMVYFMGDTPLKEPLTYEMEYAMLGIIEEVAQYHNEDGAIGYSFRYYFDGMTQVEGAKMIAVDGVYPTTESITSGEYPIVTPLYCITVKGNQ
;
A
#
# COMPACT_ATOMS: atom_id res chain seq x y z
N ARG A 1 -14.37 26.12 -2.33
CA ARG A 1 -15.55 25.41 -1.78
C ARG A 1 -15.79 24.19 -2.66
N CYS A 2 -15.96 23.05 -2.03
CA CYS A 2 -16.17 21.76 -2.70
C CYS A 2 -17.47 21.18 -2.14
N ASP A 3 -18.33 20.61 -2.99
CA ASP A 3 -19.60 20.01 -2.58
C ASP A 3 -19.42 18.53 -2.23
N ILE A 4 -18.42 17.87 -2.81
CA ILE A 4 -18.06 16.47 -2.60
C ILE A 4 -16.54 16.38 -2.40
N GLY A 5 -16.12 15.65 -1.37
CA GLY A 5 -14.73 15.25 -1.16
C GLY A 5 -14.57 13.74 -1.29
N LEU A 6 -13.38 13.28 -1.62
CA LEU A 6 -12.99 11.86 -1.59
C LEU A 6 -11.96 11.65 -0.48
N SER A 7 -12.08 10.54 0.25
CA SER A 7 -11.16 10.16 1.31
C SER A 7 -10.93 8.66 1.33
N SER A 8 -9.68 8.24 1.52
CA SER A 8 -9.32 6.83 1.75
C SER A 8 -9.27 6.46 3.24
N ARG A 9 -9.77 7.30 4.12
CA ARG A 9 -9.91 7.07 5.56
C ARG A 9 -11.25 7.57 6.08
N ASN A 10 -11.67 7.04 7.20
CA ASN A 10 -12.84 7.53 7.92
C ASN A 10 -12.64 8.99 8.37
N LEU A 11 -13.76 9.71 8.49
CA LEU A 11 -13.79 11.01 9.12
C LEU A 11 -13.44 10.89 10.61
N LYS A 12 -12.62 11.80 11.10
CA LYS A 12 -12.38 11.98 12.53
C LYS A 12 -13.62 12.57 13.21
N ASP A 13 -13.77 12.34 14.51
CA ASP A 13 -14.93 12.84 15.27
C ASP A 13 -15.07 14.37 15.17
N GLU A 14 -13.96 15.09 15.13
CA GLU A 14 -13.96 16.55 14.93
C GLU A 14 -14.49 16.97 13.55
N GLU A 15 -14.27 16.14 12.52
CA GLU A 15 -14.79 16.38 11.17
C GLU A 15 -16.29 16.05 11.10
N LYS A 16 -16.73 14.97 11.73
CA LYS A 16 -18.14 14.60 11.89
C LYS A 16 -18.92 15.68 12.68
N ALA A 17 -18.30 16.23 13.73
CA ALA A 17 -18.87 17.32 14.52
C ALA A 17 -19.08 18.61 13.72
N LYS A 18 -18.30 18.81 12.64
CA LYS A 18 -18.49 19.93 11.70
C LYS A 18 -19.61 19.72 10.67
N GLY A 19 -20.38 18.64 10.81
CA GLY A 19 -21.49 18.31 9.92
C GLY A 19 -21.08 17.66 8.61
N LEU A 20 -19.93 16.98 8.59
CA LEU A 20 -19.53 16.14 7.47
C LEU A 20 -20.12 14.73 7.61
N ASN A 21 -20.53 14.16 6.51
CA ASN A 21 -20.97 12.76 6.38
C ASN A 21 -20.01 12.00 5.49
N GLU A 22 -19.84 10.72 5.78
CA GLU A 22 -19.09 9.77 4.97
C GLU A 22 -20.01 8.68 4.43
N THR A 23 -19.86 8.34 3.16
CA THR A 23 -20.55 7.22 2.50
C THR A 23 -19.52 6.42 1.73
N ILE A 24 -19.49 5.10 1.91
CA ILE A 24 -18.58 4.22 1.17
C ILE A 24 -19.01 4.20 -0.30
N LEU A 25 -18.08 4.52 -1.21
CA LEU A 25 -18.29 4.48 -2.66
C LEU A 25 -17.76 3.17 -3.26
N ALA A 26 -16.60 2.74 -2.80
CA ALA A 26 -15.88 1.60 -3.35
C ALA A 26 -14.92 1.03 -2.31
N TYR A 27 -14.35 -0.11 -2.61
CA TYR A 27 -13.22 -0.69 -1.90
C TYR A 27 -12.01 -0.76 -2.83
N ASP A 28 -10.83 -0.52 -2.27
CA ASP A 28 -9.56 -0.75 -2.94
C ASP A 28 -8.64 -1.55 -2.00
N GLY A 29 -7.61 -2.16 -2.53
CA GLY A 29 -6.61 -2.88 -1.75
C GLY A 29 -5.25 -2.16 -1.83
N ILE A 30 -4.46 -2.28 -0.76
CA ILE A 30 -3.03 -1.97 -0.84
C ILE A 30 -2.31 -3.23 -1.31
N ALA A 31 -1.85 -3.22 -2.55
CA ALA A 31 -1.04 -4.29 -3.11
C ALA A 31 0.43 -4.10 -2.74
N VAL A 32 1.07 -5.17 -2.32
CA VAL A 32 2.52 -5.25 -2.17
C VAL A 32 3.12 -5.60 -3.52
N ILE A 33 4.14 -4.86 -3.93
CA ILE A 33 4.77 -4.97 -5.24
C ILE A 33 6.26 -5.26 -5.10
N VAL A 34 6.77 -6.11 -5.99
CA VAL A 34 8.18 -6.50 -6.08
C VAL A 34 8.63 -6.51 -7.54
N ASN A 35 9.94 -6.59 -7.77
CA ASN A 35 10.47 -6.84 -9.10
C ASN A 35 10.00 -8.22 -9.63
N PRO A 36 9.70 -8.40 -10.93
CA PRO A 36 9.30 -9.68 -11.51
C PRO A 36 10.30 -10.82 -11.30
N GLU A 37 11.60 -10.52 -11.26
CA GLU A 37 12.67 -11.50 -11.04
C GLU A 37 12.72 -12.00 -9.57
N ASN A 38 12.12 -11.28 -8.63
CA ASN A 38 12.01 -11.73 -7.25
C ASN A 38 11.20 -13.02 -7.18
N THR A 39 11.76 -14.06 -6.56
CA THR A 39 11.14 -15.40 -6.49
C THR A 39 10.02 -15.50 -5.46
N VAL A 40 9.91 -14.53 -4.54
CA VAL A 40 8.84 -14.48 -3.54
C VAL A 40 7.53 -14.07 -4.20
N SER A 41 6.48 -14.86 -3.99
CA SER A 41 5.15 -14.65 -4.54
C SER A 41 4.06 -14.42 -3.47
N ASP A 42 4.41 -14.59 -2.20
CA ASP A 42 3.51 -14.42 -1.06
C ASP A 42 4.29 -13.97 0.18
N LEU A 43 3.72 -13.05 0.95
CA LEU A 43 4.24 -12.64 2.24
C LEU A 43 3.10 -12.55 3.26
N SER A 44 3.35 -13.00 4.49
CA SER A 44 2.42 -12.70 5.57
C SER A 44 2.47 -11.21 5.97
N ILE A 45 1.37 -10.68 6.49
CA ILE A 45 1.35 -9.31 7.07
C ILE A 45 2.43 -9.15 8.13
N GLU A 46 2.67 -10.19 8.93
CA GLU A 46 3.74 -10.19 9.94
C GLU A 46 5.12 -10.01 9.31
N ASN A 47 5.43 -10.72 8.22
CA ASN A 47 6.71 -10.58 7.52
C ASN A 47 6.85 -9.22 6.85
N ILE A 48 5.76 -8.70 6.24
CA ILE A 48 5.74 -7.34 5.70
C ILE A 48 6.06 -6.32 6.80
N ALA A 49 5.43 -6.44 7.97
CA ALA A 49 5.71 -5.56 9.10
C ALA A 49 7.18 -5.65 9.56
N LYS A 50 7.74 -6.85 9.65
CA LYS A 50 9.15 -7.07 10.02
C LYS A 50 10.12 -6.47 9.00
N ILE A 51 9.80 -6.55 7.70
CA ILE A 51 10.59 -5.93 6.63
C ILE A 51 10.62 -4.41 6.81
N TYR A 52 9.45 -3.79 6.96
CA TYR A 52 9.36 -2.32 7.11
C TYR A 52 9.85 -1.80 8.47
N LYS A 53 9.96 -2.66 9.48
CA LYS A 53 10.67 -2.38 10.75
C LYS A 53 12.20 -2.53 10.63
N GLY A 54 12.68 -3.19 9.58
CA GLY A 54 14.09 -3.52 9.40
C GLY A 54 14.56 -4.71 10.22
N GLU A 55 13.64 -5.56 10.70
CA GLU A 55 13.93 -6.81 11.40
C GLU A 55 14.29 -7.92 10.41
N ILE A 56 13.62 -7.95 9.24
CA ILE A 56 13.96 -8.79 8.09
C ILE A 56 14.61 -7.89 7.04
N THR A 57 15.83 -8.21 6.63
CA THR A 57 16.63 -7.38 5.73
C THR A 57 17.14 -8.12 4.50
N ASN A 58 16.86 -9.41 4.41
CA ASN A 58 17.27 -10.26 3.30
C ASN A 58 16.11 -11.16 2.86
N TRP A 59 15.87 -11.26 1.55
CA TRP A 59 14.80 -12.07 0.99
C TRP A 59 14.90 -13.55 1.36
N LYS A 60 16.10 -14.07 1.61
CA LYS A 60 16.31 -15.44 2.09
C LYS A 60 15.58 -15.75 3.39
N GLU A 61 15.35 -14.75 4.24
CA GLU A 61 14.65 -14.93 5.52
C GLU A 61 13.15 -15.22 5.34
N VAL A 62 12.62 -14.92 4.15
CA VAL A 62 11.21 -15.15 3.77
C VAL A 62 11.06 -16.09 2.57
N GLY A 63 12.09 -16.90 2.30
CA GLY A 63 12.05 -17.95 1.28
C GLY A 63 12.46 -17.53 -0.13
N GLY A 64 12.97 -16.31 -0.29
CA GLY A 64 13.55 -15.82 -1.54
C GLY A 64 15.05 -16.10 -1.67
N GLU A 65 15.67 -15.45 -2.65
CA GLU A 65 17.09 -15.52 -2.91
C GLU A 65 17.92 -14.79 -1.85
N ASN A 66 19.25 -14.99 -1.85
CA ASN A 66 20.14 -14.29 -0.92
C ASN A 66 20.41 -12.85 -1.39
N GLU A 67 19.36 -12.03 -1.34
CA GLU A 67 19.34 -10.65 -1.81
C GLU A 67 18.90 -9.71 -0.69
N LYS A 68 19.52 -8.51 -0.62
CA LYS A 68 19.16 -7.48 0.37
C LYS A 68 17.81 -6.87 0.04
N ILE A 69 16.94 -6.72 1.02
CA ILE A 69 15.66 -6.04 0.85
C ILE A 69 15.86 -4.52 0.87
N ILE A 70 15.35 -3.85 -0.15
CA ILE A 70 15.23 -2.39 -0.25
C ILE A 70 13.75 -2.02 -0.16
N ALA A 71 13.33 -1.55 1.01
CA ALA A 71 11.93 -1.28 1.31
C ALA A 71 11.59 0.20 1.08
N PHE A 72 10.97 0.50 -0.05
CA PHE A 72 10.52 1.84 -0.39
C PHE A 72 9.29 2.25 0.42
N GLN A 73 9.30 3.48 0.93
CA GLN A 73 8.23 4.05 1.75
C GLN A 73 7.71 5.34 1.14
N ARG A 74 6.51 5.72 1.53
CA ARG A 74 5.86 7.00 1.21
C ARG A 74 5.90 7.93 2.43
N PRO A 75 5.83 9.26 2.25
CA PRO A 75 5.72 10.18 3.36
C PRO A 75 4.50 9.88 4.25
N GLU A 76 4.61 10.13 5.55
CA GLU A 76 3.55 9.88 6.55
C GLU A 76 2.16 10.41 6.18
N ARG A 77 2.10 11.49 5.37
CA ARG A 77 0.83 12.10 4.93
C ARG A 77 0.23 11.45 3.69
N SER A 78 0.89 10.47 3.13
CA SER A 78 0.38 9.70 1.99
C SER A 78 -0.71 8.73 2.47
N GLY A 79 -1.79 8.60 1.69
CA GLY A 79 -2.88 7.67 2.00
C GLY A 79 -2.40 6.21 2.05
N SER A 80 -1.59 5.78 1.09
CA SER A 80 -1.05 4.41 1.07
C SER A 80 -0.11 4.15 2.25
N GLN A 81 0.72 5.13 2.66
CA GLN A 81 1.58 5.00 3.85
C GLN A 81 0.74 4.83 5.11
N SER A 82 -0.27 5.70 5.31
CA SER A 82 -1.14 5.63 6.49
C SER A 82 -1.87 4.30 6.58
N MET A 83 -2.31 3.75 5.43
CA MET A 83 -2.97 2.45 5.40
C MET A 83 -2.01 1.31 5.70
N MET A 84 -0.79 1.32 5.13
CA MET A 84 0.24 0.31 5.45
C MET A 84 0.59 0.31 6.94
N VAL A 85 0.81 1.48 7.55
CA VAL A 85 1.08 1.59 8.99
C VAL A 85 -0.08 1.03 9.81
N TYR A 86 -1.32 1.35 9.45
CA TYR A 86 -2.51 0.82 10.12
C TYR A 86 -2.56 -0.72 10.07
N PHE A 87 -2.38 -1.32 8.89
CA PHE A 87 -2.41 -2.77 8.73
C PHE A 87 -1.22 -3.48 9.39
N MET A 88 -0.10 -2.81 9.56
CA MET A 88 1.04 -3.31 10.32
C MET A 88 0.92 -3.08 11.84
N GLY A 89 -0.26 -2.66 12.32
CA GLY A 89 -0.57 -2.53 13.75
C GLY A 89 0.02 -1.28 14.41
N ASP A 90 0.04 -0.14 13.69
CA ASP A 90 0.56 1.16 14.16
C ASP A 90 2.00 1.07 14.72
N THR A 91 2.77 0.11 14.24
CA THR A 91 4.14 -0.11 14.71
C THR A 91 5.07 0.91 14.05
N PRO A 92 6.03 1.47 14.82
CA PRO A 92 7.05 2.35 14.26
C PRO A 92 7.83 1.63 13.16
N LEU A 93 7.85 2.23 11.97
CA LEU A 93 8.64 1.74 10.86
C LEU A 93 10.10 2.18 11.00
N LYS A 94 11.01 1.45 10.36
CA LYS A 94 12.38 1.89 10.16
C LYS A 94 12.36 3.24 9.45
N GLU A 95 13.17 4.20 9.92
CA GLU A 95 13.37 5.44 9.20
C GLU A 95 14.00 5.12 7.84
N PRO A 96 13.32 5.45 6.72
CA PRO A 96 13.84 5.14 5.40
C PRO A 96 15.08 5.97 5.09
N LEU A 97 16.02 5.39 4.38
CA LEU A 97 17.10 6.18 3.79
C LEU A 97 16.52 7.14 2.75
N THR A 98 17.23 8.22 2.45
CA THR A 98 16.72 9.29 1.55
C THR A 98 16.30 8.73 0.20
N TYR A 99 16.99 7.73 -0.32
CA TYR A 99 16.67 7.08 -1.60
C TYR A 99 15.54 6.03 -1.49
N GLU A 100 15.15 5.61 -0.28
CA GLU A 100 14.03 4.71 -0.03
C GLU A 100 12.70 5.47 0.14
N MET A 101 12.71 6.81 0.09
CA MET A 101 11.53 7.65 0.28
C MET A 101 10.99 8.16 -1.05
N GLU A 102 9.81 7.68 -1.45
CA GLU A 102 9.14 8.09 -2.66
C GLU A 102 7.93 9.01 -2.41
N TYR A 103 7.95 10.20 -3.02
CA TYR A 103 6.92 11.22 -2.81
C TYR A 103 5.71 11.04 -3.74
N ALA A 104 5.91 10.46 -4.93
CA ALA A 104 4.83 10.16 -5.86
C ALA A 104 4.41 8.69 -5.77
N MET A 105 3.13 8.40 -5.98
CA MET A 105 2.64 7.01 -5.98
C MET A 105 3.21 6.22 -7.16
N LEU A 106 3.39 6.87 -8.30
CA LEU A 106 4.04 6.28 -9.47
C LEU A 106 5.51 5.98 -9.17
N GLY A 107 6.21 6.88 -8.47
CA GLY A 107 7.63 6.73 -8.15
C GLY A 107 7.92 5.41 -7.43
N ILE A 108 7.10 5.00 -6.46
CA ILE A 108 7.31 3.71 -5.78
C ILE A 108 7.23 2.52 -6.74
N ILE A 109 6.34 2.59 -7.74
CA ILE A 109 6.19 1.53 -8.74
C ILE A 109 7.39 1.53 -9.69
N GLU A 110 7.82 2.71 -10.13
CA GLU A 110 8.99 2.88 -11.01
C GLU A 110 10.28 2.45 -10.32
N GLU A 111 10.48 2.80 -9.05
CA GLU A 111 11.65 2.37 -8.28
C GLU A 111 11.68 0.84 -8.12
N VAL A 112 10.56 0.20 -7.77
CA VAL A 112 10.49 -1.26 -7.69
C VAL A 112 10.77 -1.91 -9.04
N ALA A 113 10.30 -1.30 -10.14
CA ALA A 113 10.46 -1.83 -11.49
C ALA A 113 11.90 -1.68 -12.03
N GLN A 114 12.62 -0.63 -11.62
CA GLN A 114 13.88 -0.23 -12.27
C GLN A 114 15.08 -0.12 -11.32
N TYR A 115 14.88 -0.40 -10.02
CA TYR A 115 15.93 -0.20 -9.02
C TYR A 115 17.21 -0.98 -9.38
N HIS A 116 18.16 -0.29 -9.99
CA HIS A 116 19.49 -0.78 -10.39
C HIS A 116 19.53 -2.18 -11.05
N ASN A 117 18.40 -2.65 -11.64
CA ASN A 117 18.19 -4.03 -12.10
C ASN A 117 18.34 -5.09 -10.98
N GLU A 118 18.06 -4.73 -9.72
CA GLU A 118 18.19 -5.61 -8.58
C GLU A 118 16.80 -6.09 -8.11
N ASP A 119 16.71 -7.39 -7.78
CA ASP A 119 15.47 -8.07 -7.37
C ASP A 119 15.04 -7.71 -5.95
N GLY A 120 15.87 -6.94 -5.23
CA GLY A 120 15.74 -6.67 -3.81
C GLY A 120 14.63 -5.68 -3.43
N ALA A 121 14.08 -4.95 -4.39
CA ALA A 121 13.11 -3.90 -4.14
C ALA A 121 11.74 -4.43 -3.72
N ILE A 122 11.14 -3.81 -2.68
CA ILE A 122 9.74 -3.99 -2.28
C ILE A 122 9.08 -2.63 -2.08
N GLY A 123 7.84 -2.52 -2.53
CA GLY A 123 7.02 -1.33 -2.37
C GLY A 123 5.55 -1.69 -2.19
N TYR A 124 4.69 -0.68 -2.18
CA TYR A 124 3.24 -0.85 -2.10
C TYR A 124 2.51 0.30 -2.81
N SER A 125 1.36 -0.02 -3.35
CA SER A 125 0.49 0.96 -4.01
C SER A 125 -0.97 0.56 -3.84
N PHE A 126 -1.89 1.48 -4.11
CA PHE A 126 -3.28 1.09 -4.31
C PHE A 126 -3.37 0.17 -5.53
N ARG A 127 -4.08 -0.94 -5.38
CA ARG A 127 -4.22 -1.95 -6.44
C ARG A 127 -4.80 -1.35 -7.72
N TYR A 128 -5.87 -0.56 -7.60
CA TYR A 128 -6.48 0.08 -8.76
C TYR A 128 -5.52 1.07 -9.45
N TYR A 129 -4.70 1.77 -8.68
CA TYR A 129 -3.70 2.67 -9.25
C TYR A 129 -2.64 1.88 -10.04
N PHE A 130 -2.13 0.79 -9.47
CA PHE A 130 -1.12 -0.06 -10.12
C PHE A 130 -1.63 -0.68 -11.43
N ASP A 131 -2.81 -1.29 -11.41
CA ASP A 131 -3.33 -2.13 -12.49
C ASP A 131 -4.23 -1.34 -13.48
N GLY A 132 -4.93 -0.32 -12.99
CA GLY A 132 -5.90 0.44 -13.78
C GLY A 132 -5.41 1.79 -14.30
N MET A 133 -4.43 2.40 -13.66
CA MET A 133 -4.02 3.78 -13.98
C MET A 133 -2.58 3.89 -14.46
N THR A 134 -1.71 2.92 -14.14
CA THR A 134 -0.32 2.91 -14.58
C THR A 134 -0.10 1.83 -15.63
N GLN A 135 0.92 2.01 -16.46
CA GLN A 135 1.38 1.02 -17.44
C GLN A 135 2.87 0.75 -17.23
N VAL A 136 3.30 0.74 -15.95
CA VAL A 136 4.69 0.47 -15.61
C VAL A 136 4.94 -1.02 -15.75
N GLU A 137 5.78 -1.39 -16.70
CA GLU A 137 6.32 -2.74 -16.83
C GLU A 137 7.48 -2.91 -15.84
N GLY A 138 7.74 -4.13 -15.40
CA GLY A 138 8.88 -4.43 -14.52
C GLY A 138 8.55 -4.45 -13.02
N ALA A 139 7.29 -4.39 -12.64
CA ALA A 139 6.83 -4.65 -11.27
C ALA A 139 5.67 -5.67 -11.29
N LYS A 140 5.57 -6.49 -10.25
CA LYS A 140 4.46 -7.43 -10.05
C LYS A 140 3.89 -7.32 -8.65
N MET A 141 2.59 -7.54 -8.52
CA MET A 141 1.95 -7.74 -7.23
C MET A 141 2.22 -9.15 -6.70
N ILE A 142 2.26 -9.29 -5.38
CA ILE A 142 2.34 -10.59 -4.71
C ILE A 142 1.14 -10.81 -3.80
N ALA A 143 0.90 -12.06 -3.42
CA ALA A 143 -0.12 -12.41 -2.46
C ALA A 143 0.26 -11.92 -1.04
N VAL A 144 -0.75 -11.71 -0.20
CA VAL A 144 -0.60 -11.42 1.22
C VAL A 144 -1.43 -12.42 2.01
N ASP A 145 -0.81 -13.13 2.94
CA ASP A 145 -1.41 -14.24 3.70
C ASP A 145 -2.11 -15.28 2.78
N GLY A 146 -1.46 -15.60 1.65
CA GLY A 146 -1.95 -16.56 0.66
C GLY A 146 -3.05 -16.02 -0.28
N VAL A 147 -3.47 -14.76 -0.16
CA VAL A 147 -4.52 -14.17 -0.99
C VAL A 147 -3.94 -13.15 -1.95
N TYR A 148 -4.16 -13.35 -3.26
CA TYR A 148 -3.74 -12.41 -4.29
C TYR A 148 -4.74 -11.24 -4.40
N PRO A 149 -4.30 -9.99 -4.61
CA PRO A 149 -5.16 -8.79 -4.64
C PRO A 149 -5.96 -8.67 -5.95
N THR A 150 -6.92 -9.58 -6.18
CA THR A 150 -7.87 -9.45 -7.29
C THR A 150 -9.02 -8.52 -6.92
N THR A 151 -9.80 -8.09 -7.92
CA THR A 151 -11.02 -7.32 -7.67
C THR A 151 -12.00 -8.13 -6.80
N GLU A 152 -12.10 -9.44 -7.05
CA GLU A 152 -12.97 -10.35 -6.32
C GLU A 152 -12.55 -10.49 -4.86
N SER A 153 -11.26 -10.76 -4.59
CA SER A 153 -10.74 -10.95 -3.23
C SER A 153 -10.82 -9.65 -2.40
N ILE A 154 -10.65 -8.49 -3.03
CA ILE A 154 -10.82 -7.19 -2.39
C ILE A 154 -12.30 -6.92 -2.08
N THR A 155 -13.19 -7.16 -3.04
CA THR A 155 -14.63 -6.90 -2.88
C THR A 155 -15.28 -7.85 -1.88
N SER A 156 -14.84 -9.11 -1.83
CA SER A 156 -15.32 -10.10 -0.84
C SER A 156 -14.75 -9.86 0.56
N GLY A 157 -13.68 -9.08 0.68
CA GLY A 157 -12.95 -8.89 1.95
C GLY A 157 -12.04 -10.07 2.31
N GLU A 158 -11.75 -10.96 1.37
CA GLU A 158 -10.80 -12.08 1.55
C GLU A 158 -9.35 -11.56 1.56
N TYR A 159 -9.03 -10.56 0.71
CA TYR A 159 -7.73 -9.92 0.73
C TYR A 159 -7.56 -9.10 2.01
N PRO A 160 -6.46 -9.26 2.77
CA PRO A 160 -6.38 -8.72 4.12
C PRO A 160 -6.18 -7.19 4.18
N ILE A 161 -5.63 -6.56 3.14
CA ILE A 161 -5.30 -5.13 3.15
C ILE A 161 -6.30 -4.33 2.30
N VAL A 162 -7.56 -4.33 2.71
CA VAL A 162 -8.65 -3.62 2.02
C VAL A 162 -8.94 -2.28 2.71
N THR A 163 -9.14 -1.25 1.91
CA THR A 163 -9.53 0.09 2.38
C THR A 163 -10.77 0.59 1.65
N PRO A 164 -11.75 1.16 2.35
CA PRO A 164 -12.86 1.82 1.70
C PRO A 164 -12.45 3.20 1.16
N LEU A 165 -13.02 3.56 0.03
CA LEU A 165 -13.02 4.91 -0.51
C LEU A 165 -14.33 5.58 -0.13
N TYR A 166 -14.25 6.71 0.53
CA TYR A 166 -15.41 7.45 1.02
C TYR A 166 -15.73 8.67 0.16
N CYS A 167 -17.02 8.89 -0.08
CA CYS A 167 -17.57 10.17 -0.45
C CYS A 167 -17.84 10.97 0.81
N ILE A 168 -17.30 12.18 0.88
CA ILE A 168 -17.51 13.10 1.99
C ILE A 168 -18.41 14.23 1.51
N THR A 169 -19.53 14.44 2.19
CA THR A 169 -20.50 15.49 1.89
C THR A 169 -20.80 16.32 3.13
N VAL A 170 -21.31 17.53 2.93
CA VAL A 170 -21.84 18.35 4.03
C VAL A 170 -23.27 17.92 4.32
N LYS A 171 -23.63 17.80 5.61
CA LYS A 171 -24.97 17.44 6.07
C LYS A 171 -25.99 18.43 5.50
N GLY A 172 -26.97 17.92 4.73
CA GLY A 172 -28.00 18.75 4.08
C GLY A 172 -27.77 19.01 2.58
N ASN A 173 -26.63 18.64 2.01
CA ASN A 173 -26.43 18.52 0.56
C ASN A 173 -26.61 17.04 0.18
N GLN A 174 -27.83 16.70 -0.20
CA GLN A 174 -28.16 15.43 -0.86
C GLN A 174 -28.40 15.68 -2.33
#